data_fb2f4f6251acdf30073c143d2896f8d3
#
_entry.id   fb2f4f6251acdf30073c143d2896f8d3
#
_cell.length_a   1.000
_cell.length_b   1.000
_cell.length_c   1.000
_cell.angle_alpha   90.00
_cell.angle_beta   90.00
_cell.angle_gamma   90.00
#
_symmetry.space_group_name_H-M   'P 1'
#
loop_
_entity.id
_entity.type
_entity.pdbx_description
1 polymer ?
#
loop_
_entity_poly.entity_id
_entity_poly.type
_entity_poly.pdbx_seq_one_letter_code
_entity_poly.pdbx_strand_id
1 'polypeptide(L)'
;MTKKIYFTSEFVSPGHPDKICDQISDSILDACLADDETSRVACETFATTGLVVVGGEITTKTYVDVQKIVRDKIYEIGYRPGMGFDSDCGVMNVIHSQSPDISMGVDTGGAGDQGIMFGGAVNETEELMPLALVLSRGIIQKLTKITRDGTLTWARPDAKAQVTLAYDENGKLLNVDTVVLSVQHDENVTNEQIEKDLKELVIKPVLEKYDLNIENVRKFHINPTGRFVIGGPHGDSGLTGRKIIIDTYGGYFRHGGGAFSGKDPSKVDRSAAYAARWIAKNIVAAGFATKCEVQLSYAIGVVEPVSIRVETFGTGTVEETRIEEAVAKLFDLTPNGIQKSLNLRKPSFRYQDLAAFGHIGRTDIDLPWEKLDKVEGLQQELGK
;
A
#
# COMPACT_ATOMS: atom_id res chain seq x y z
N MET A 1 2.19 -8.38 37.39
CA MET A 1 2.00 -8.74 35.96
C MET A 1 2.56 -7.58 35.14
N THR A 2 3.53 -7.84 34.29
CA THR A 2 4.08 -6.83 33.36
C THR A 2 2.95 -6.33 32.46
N LYS A 3 2.79 -5.03 32.34
CA LYS A 3 1.77 -4.42 31.46
C LYS A 3 2.09 -4.79 30.02
N LYS A 4 1.14 -5.40 29.31
CA LYS A 4 1.27 -5.71 27.89
C LYS A 4 0.65 -4.61 27.06
N ILE A 5 1.34 -4.21 26.01
CA ILE A 5 0.86 -3.27 24.99
C ILE A 5 0.58 -4.10 23.74
N TYR A 6 -0.59 -3.93 23.13
CA TYR A 6 -0.97 -4.65 21.92
C TYR A 6 -0.99 -3.70 20.73
N PHE A 7 -0.46 -4.17 19.60
CA PHE A 7 -0.59 -3.49 18.32
C PHE A 7 -1.08 -4.47 17.26
N THR A 8 -2.01 -4.03 16.43
CA THR A 8 -2.64 -4.85 15.40
C THR A 8 -2.54 -4.17 14.05
N SER A 9 -2.15 -4.92 13.03
CA SER A 9 -2.28 -4.53 11.62
C SER A 9 -3.03 -5.58 10.84
N GLU A 10 -3.66 -5.15 9.75
CA GLU A 10 -4.36 -6.03 8.82
C GLU A 10 -3.84 -5.88 7.40
N PHE A 11 -4.15 -6.88 6.57
CA PHE A 11 -3.89 -6.84 5.15
C PHE A 11 -4.98 -7.60 4.37
N VAL A 12 -5.20 -7.22 3.11
CA VAL A 12 -6.17 -7.90 2.24
C VAL A 12 -5.51 -8.40 0.96
N SER A 13 -6.12 -9.42 0.35
CA SER A 13 -5.63 -10.03 -0.88
C SER A 13 -5.88 -9.15 -2.12
N PRO A 14 -5.19 -9.43 -3.23
CA PRO A 14 -5.48 -8.81 -4.53
C PRO A 14 -6.94 -8.99 -4.98
N GLY A 15 -7.60 -10.06 -4.52
CA GLY A 15 -8.99 -10.36 -4.84
C GLY A 15 -10.03 -9.68 -3.92
N HIS A 16 -9.61 -8.92 -2.91
CA HIS A 16 -10.54 -8.11 -2.13
C HIS A 16 -11.20 -7.04 -3.02
N PRO A 17 -12.51 -6.76 -2.90
CA PRO A 17 -13.25 -5.85 -3.79
C PRO A 17 -12.58 -4.48 -3.98
N ASP A 18 -12.17 -3.82 -2.89
CA ASP A 18 -11.48 -2.53 -2.98
C ASP A 18 -10.12 -2.65 -3.68
N LYS A 19 -9.38 -3.75 -3.46
CA LYS A 19 -8.08 -3.98 -4.10
C LYS A 19 -8.18 -4.33 -5.58
N ILE A 20 -9.27 -4.95 -6.02
CA ILE A 20 -9.59 -5.09 -7.44
C ILE A 20 -9.70 -3.71 -8.09
N CYS A 21 -10.44 -2.79 -7.44
CA CYS A 21 -10.64 -1.43 -7.93
C CYS A 21 -9.33 -0.65 -8.00
N ASP A 22 -8.50 -0.73 -6.95
CA ASP A 22 -7.17 -0.10 -6.92
C ASP A 22 -6.28 -0.60 -8.06
N GLN A 23 -6.23 -1.92 -8.30
CA GLN A 23 -5.43 -2.53 -9.36
C GLN A 23 -5.94 -2.14 -10.76
N ILE A 24 -7.24 -2.05 -10.97
CA ILE A 24 -7.82 -1.61 -12.25
C ILE A 24 -7.45 -0.14 -12.50
N SER A 25 -7.64 0.74 -11.53
CA SER A 25 -7.33 2.16 -11.65
C SER A 25 -5.85 2.41 -11.93
N ASP A 26 -4.95 1.70 -11.26
CA ASP A 26 -3.51 1.78 -11.53
C ASP A 26 -3.09 1.09 -12.85
N SER A 27 -3.81 0.07 -13.32
CA SER A 27 -3.57 -0.50 -14.65
C SER A 27 -3.90 0.49 -15.78
N ILE A 28 -4.93 1.31 -15.60
CA ILE A 28 -5.30 2.37 -16.53
C ILE A 28 -4.24 3.49 -16.48
N LEU A 29 -3.75 3.86 -15.30
CA LEU A 29 -2.64 4.80 -15.16
C LEU A 29 -1.39 4.30 -15.87
N ASP A 30 -0.99 3.05 -15.67
CA ASP A 30 0.17 2.46 -16.34
C ASP A 30 0.02 2.49 -17.87
N ALA A 31 -1.16 2.18 -18.40
CA ALA A 31 -1.44 2.25 -19.82
C ALA A 31 -1.34 3.69 -20.39
N CYS A 32 -1.78 4.69 -19.63
CA CYS A 32 -1.63 6.09 -20.01
C CYS A 32 -0.15 6.52 -20.05
N LEU A 33 0.61 6.20 -19.00
CA LEU A 33 1.99 6.63 -18.84
C LEU A 33 2.96 5.90 -19.80
N ALA A 34 2.63 4.69 -20.24
CA ALA A 34 3.46 3.90 -21.14
C ALA A 34 3.78 4.63 -22.46
N ASP A 35 2.79 5.30 -23.03
CA ASP A 35 2.91 5.98 -24.33
C ASP A 35 2.91 7.53 -24.20
N ASP A 36 2.43 8.07 -23.08
CA ASP A 36 2.40 9.51 -22.81
C ASP A 36 2.78 9.82 -21.37
N GLU A 37 4.07 10.07 -21.11
CA GLU A 37 4.60 10.45 -19.80
C GLU A 37 3.95 11.73 -19.22
N THR A 38 3.30 12.55 -20.06
CA THR A 38 2.64 13.79 -19.65
C THR A 38 1.19 13.60 -19.24
N SER A 39 0.66 12.39 -19.34
CA SER A 39 -0.72 12.06 -18.99
C SER A 39 -1.12 12.57 -17.60
N ARG A 40 -2.33 13.12 -17.53
CA ARG A 40 -3.00 13.51 -16.28
C ARG A 40 -4.11 12.51 -16.02
N VAL A 41 -4.02 11.82 -14.90
CA VAL A 41 -4.92 10.71 -14.57
C VAL A 41 -5.45 10.87 -13.15
N ALA A 42 -6.76 10.87 -13.04
CA ALA A 42 -7.50 10.72 -11.80
C ALA A 42 -8.61 9.69 -12.08
N CYS A 43 -8.26 8.41 -11.96
CA CYS A 43 -9.12 7.29 -12.35
C CYS A 43 -9.64 6.59 -11.11
N GLU A 44 -10.95 6.42 -11.04
CA GLU A 44 -11.62 5.70 -9.97
C GLU A 44 -12.45 4.56 -10.53
N THR A 45 -12.50 3.46 -9.78
CA THR A 45 -13.24 2.25 -10.14
C THR A 45 -14.19 1.88 -9.01
N PHE A 46 -15.40 1.51 -9.39
CA PHE A 46 -16.37 0.85 -8.53
C PHE A 46 -16.67 -0.54 -9.07
N ALA A 47 -16.62 -1.56 -8.23
CA ALA A 47 -16.94 -2.93 -8.60
C ALA A 47 -18.04 -3.50 -7.68
N THR A 48 -19.02 -4.17 -8.28
CA THR A 48 -20.11 -4.87 -7.57
C THR A 48 -20.52 -6.11 -8.37
N THR A 49 -21.54 -6.84 -7.90
CA THR A 49 -22.03 -8.04 -8.58
C THR A 49 -22.32 -7.77 -10.05
N GLY A 50 -21.56 -8.42 -10.94
CA GLY A 50 -21.77 -8.36 -12.39
C GLY A 50 -21.46 -7.04 -13.10
N LEU A 51 -20.91 -6.03 -12.39
CA LEU A 51 -20.65 -4.71 -12.97
C LEU A 51 -19.36 -4.08 -12.43
N VAL A 52 -18.57 -3.49 -13.33
CA VAL A 52 -17.47 -2.57 -13.02
C VAL A 52 -17.74 -1.23 -13.69
N VAL A 53 -17.69 -0.15 -12.94
CA VAL A 53 -17.78 1.21 -13.44
C VAL A 53 -16.42 1.87 -13.28
N VAL A 54 -15.88 2.42 -14.35
CA VAL A 54 -14.63 3.18 -14.36
C VAL A 54 -14.94 4.62 -14.74
N GLY A 55 -14.56 5.56 -13.89
CA GLY A 55 -14.83 6.98 -14.07
C GLY A 55 -13.64 7.84 -13.67
N GLY A 56 -13.83 9.15 -13.74
CA GLY A 56 -12.84 10.16 -13.39
C GLY A 56 -12.34 10.95 -14.59
N GLU A 57 -11.23 11.66 -14.41
CA GLU A 57 -10.70 12.61 -15.37
C GLU A 57 -9.35 12.13 -15.92
N ILE A 58 -9.27 11.94 -17.24
CA ILE A 58 -8.03 11.55 -17.91
C ILE A 58 -7.79 12.48 -19.11
N THR A 59 -6.60 13.09 -19.12
CA THR A 59 -6.07 13.81 -20.28
C THR A 59 -4.79 13.09 -20.74
N THR A 60 -4.84 12.46 -21.90
CA THR A 60 -3.75 11.69 -22.48
C THR A 60 -3.82 11.74 -24.00
N LYS A 61 -2.68 11.51 -24.66
CA LYS A 61 -2.59 11.37 -26.13
C LYS A 61 -2.73 9.93 -26.59
N THR A 62 -2.79 9.00 -25.64
CA THR A 62 -2.83 7.56 -25.87
C THR A 62 -4.27 7.04 -25.90
N TYR A 63 -4.53 6.03 -26.74
CA TYR A 63 -5.76 5.25 -26.65
C TYR A 63 -5.65 4.18 -25.56
N VAL A 64 -6.58 4.18 -24.62
CA VAL A 64 -6.63 3.20 -23.54
C VAL A 64 -7.90 2.35 -23.68
N ASP A 65 -7.75 1.05 -23.93
CA ASP A 65 -8.85 0.10 -23.96
C ASP A 65 -9.23 -0.30 -22.52
N VAL A 66 -10.06 0.55 -21.89
CA VAL A 66 -10.50 0.38 -20.51
C VAL A 66 -11.20 -0.96 -20.29
N GLN A 67 -12.06 -1.38 -21.24
CA GLN A 67 -12.80 -2.63 -21.12
C GLN A 67 -11.87 -3.85 -21.10
N LYS A 68 -10.88 -3.85 -21.98
CA LYS A 68 -9.87 -4.92 -22.03
C LYS A 68 -9.05 -4.94 -20.73
N ILE A 69 -8.58 -3.80 -20.24
CA ILE A 69 -7.80 -3.72 -19.00
C ILE A 69 -8.58 -4.28 -17.81
N VAL A 70 -9.84 -3.89 -17.66
CA VAL A 70 -10.71 -4.39 -16.58
C VAL A 70 -10.82 -5.91 -16.63
N ARG A 71 -11.14 -6.48 -17.79
CA ARG A 71 -11.33 -7.93 -17.97
C ARG A 71 -10.04 -8.71 -17.72
N ASP A 72 -8.93 -8.25 -18.30
CA ASP A 72 -7.63 -8.88 -18.13
C ASP A 72 -7.21 -8.87 -16.66
N LYS A 73 -7.42 -7.75 -15.94
CA LYS A 73 -7.07 -7.63 -14.52
C LYS A 73 -7.90 -8.56 -13.64
N ILE A 74 -9.20 -8.63 -13.84
CA ILE A 74 -10.08 -9.55 -13.10
C ILE A 74 -9.62 -11.01 -13.32
N TYR A 75 -9.31 -11.37 -14.57
CA TYR A 75 -8.80 -12.70 -14.89
C TYR A 75 -7.43 -12.98 -14.25
N GLU A 76 -6.50 -12.02 -14.29
CA GLU A 76 -5.16 -12.11 -13.66
C GLU A 76 -5.24 -12.30 -12.14
N ILE A 77 -6.16 -11.61 -11.48
CA ILE A 77 -6.41 -11.75 -10.04
C ILE A 77 -6.84 -13.17 -9.67
N GLY A 78 -7.57 -13.84 -10.54
CA GLY A 78 -7.96 -15.23 -10.35
C GLY A 78 -9.46 -15.47 -10.32
N TYR A 79 -10.28 -14.48 -10.58
CA TYR A 79 -11.73 -14.67 -10.71
C TYR A 79 -12.07 -15.40 -12.02
N ARG A 80 -12.94 -16.39 -11.94
CA ARG A 80 -13.31 -17.29 -13.04
C ARG A 80 -14.83 -17.43 -13.11
N PRO A 81 -15.38 -17.81 -14.28
CA PRO A 81 -16.80 -18.14 -14.41
C PRO A 81 -17.27 -19.10 -13.32
N GLY A 82 -18.42 -18.82 -12.74
CA GLY A 82 -18.99 -19.59 -11.64
C GLY A 82 -18.66 -19.09 -10.23
N MET A 83 -17.79 -18.06 -10.08
CA MET A 83 -17.49 -17.44 -8.78
C MET A 83 -18.44 -16.29 -8.42
N GLY A 84 -19.47 -16.02 -9.23
CA GLY A 84 -20.43 -14.93 -9.04
C GLY A 84 -19.92 -13.56 -9.48
N PHE A 85 -18.63 -13.43 -9.72
CA PHE A 85 -17.95 -12.30 -10.33
C PHE A 85 -16.77 -12.84 -11.15
N ASP A 86 -16.62 -12.37 -12.39
CA ASP A 86 -15.55 -12.77 -13.30
C ASP A 86 -15.32 -11.73 -14.40
N SER A 87 -14.45 -12.05 -15.36
CA SER A 87 -14.09 -11.18 -16.48
C SER A 87 -15.22 -10.88 -17.46
N ASP A 88 -16.34 -11.63 -17.41
CA ASP A 88 -17.49 -11.43 -18.30
C ASP A 88 -18.51 -10.41 -17.75
N CYS A 89 -18.21 -9.78 -16.61
CA CYS A 89 -19.04 -8.72 -16.02
C CYS A 89 -19.27 -7.55 -17.00
N GLY A 90 -20.33 -6.78 -16.76
CA GLY A 90 -20.55 -5.51 -17.45
C GLY A 90 -19.43 -4.52 -17.12
N VAL A 91 -18.96 -3.76 -18.11
CA VAL A 91 -17.98 -2.68 -17.90
C VAL A 91 -18.58 -1.39 -18.43
N MET A 92 -18.75 -0.42 -17.53
CA MET A 92 -19.21 0.93 -17.85
C MET A 92 -18.02 1.90 -17.76
N ASN A 93 -17.75 2.60 -18.85
CA ASN A 93 -16.73 3.64 -18.92
C ASN A 93 -17.41 5.02 -18.97
N VAL A 94 -17.16 5.84 -17.93
CA VAL A 94 -17.66 7.20 -17.79
C VAL A 94 -16.50 8.20 -17.57
N ILE A 95 -15.31 7.88 -18.10
CA ILE A 95 -14.15 8.78 -18.07
C ILE A 95 -14.39 9.97 -18.99
N HIS A 96 -13.97 11.15 -18.54
CA HIS A 96 -13.98 12.38 -19.33
C HIS A 96 -12.67 13.16 -19.19
N SER A 97 -12.48 14.21 -19.96
CA SER A 97 -11.27 15.04 -19.91
C SER A 97 -11.27 15.95 -18.67
N GLN A 98 -10.08 16.24 -18.15
CA GLN A 98 -9.90 17.14 -17.00
C GLN A 98 -10.41 18.55 -17.31
N SER A 99 -11.00 19.22 -16.30
CA SER A 99 -11.42 20.61 -16.39
C SER A 99 -10.23 21.55 -16.67
N PRO A 100 -10.38 22.51 -17.59
CA PRO A 100 -9.36 23.53 -17.85
C PRO A 100 -8.97 24.35 -16.61
N ASP A 101 -9.90 24.57 -15.68
CA ASP A 101 -9.67 25.37 -14.47
C ASP A 101 -8.66 24.72 -13.52
N ILE A 102 -8.65 23.38 -13.44
CA ILE A 102 -7.71 22.63 -12.61
C ILE A 102 -6.31 22.61 -13.25
N SER A 103 -6.22 22.59 -14.59
CA SER A 103 -4.95 22.53 -15.30
C SER A 103 -4.08 23.77 -15.08
N MET A 104 -4.68 24.97 -14.96
CA MET A 104 -3.95 26.23 -14.79
C MET A 104 -3.03 26.28 -13.55
N GLY A 105 -3.45 25.70 -12.42
CA GLY A 105 -2.64 25.68 -11.20
C GLY A 105 -1.46 24.70 -11.23
N VAL A 106 -1.59 23.63 -12.01
CA VAL A 106 -0.58 22.56 -12.11
C VAL A 106 0.50 22.89 -13.16
N ASP A 107 0.14 23.61 -14.22
CA ASP A 107 1.05 23.97 -15.32
C ASP A 107 2.17 24.93 -14.89
N THR A 108 1.99 25.65 -13.77
CA THR A 108 3.02 26.50 -13.16
C THR A 108 3.99 25.75 -12.23
N GLY A 109 3.84 24.41 -12.08
CA GLY A 109 4.68 23.58 -11.23
C GLY A 109 4.24 23.53 -9.76
N GLY A 110 3.14 24.18 -9.41
CA GLY A 110 2.53 24.12 -8.08
C GLY A 110 1.79 22.81 -7.83
N ALA A 111 1.45 22.56 -6.55
CA ALA A 111 0.65 21.42 -6.16
C ALA A 111 -0.76 21.51 -6.77
N GLY A 112 -1.27 20.40 -7.27
CA GLY A 112 -2.60 20.33 -7.89
C GLY A 112 -3.75 20.37 -6.88
N ASP A 113 -3.45 20.20 -5.60
CA ASP A 113 -4.41 20.26 -4.49
C ASP A 113 -3.68 20.65 -3.20
N GLN A 114 -4.46 21.03 -2.19
CA GLN A 114 -3.99 21.11 -0.83
C GLN A 114 -3.97 19.72 -0.19
N GLY A 115 -3.12 19.50 0.80
CA GLY A 115 -3.12 18.23 1.52
C GLY A 115 -1.99 18.10 2.52
N ILE A 116 -2.11 17.06 3.36
CA ILE A 116 -1.07 16.59 4.27
C ILE A 116 -0.72 15.15 3.94
N MET A 117 0.56 14.84 3.87
CA MET A 117 1.05 13.49 3.56
C MET A 117 2.01 13.05 4.65
N PHE A 118 1.95 11.79 5.01
CA PHE A 118 2.79 11.20 6.04
C PHE A 118 3.66 10.10 5.48
N GLY A 119 4.88 10.04 5.96
CA GLY A 119 5.79 8.93 5.77
C GLY A 119 6.37 8.48 7.09
N GLY A 120 6.66 7.20 7.23
CA GLY A 120 7.21 6.66 8.46
C GLY A 120 8.24 5.57 8.24
N ALA A 121 9.09 5.37 9.24
CA ALA A 121 10.00 4.24 9.33
C ALA A 121 10.23 3.87 10.79
N VAL A 122 10.37 2.57 11.06
CA VAL A 122 10.65 2.03 12.39
C VAL A 122 11.59 0.85 12.28
N ASN A 123 12.56 0.77 13.17
CA ASN A 123 13.58 -0.28 13.18
C ASN A 123 13.06 -1.57 13.85
N GLU A 124 11.94 -2.11 13.34
CA GLU A 124 11.40 -3.41 13.79
C GLU A 124 11.72 -4.53 12.81
N THR A 125 11.92 -4.21 11.52
CA THR A 125 12.23 -5.15 10.45
C THR A 125 13.33 -4.60 9.54
N GLU A 126 13.90 -5.44 8.68
CA GLU A 126 14.91 -5.02 7.70
C GLU A 126 14.36 -3.99 6.71
N GLU A 127 13.07 -4.06 6.40
CA GLU A 127 12.36 -3.10 5.55
C GLU A 127 12.17 -1.73 6.24
N LEU A 128 12.49 -1.62 7.53
CA LEU A 128 12.19 -0.48 8.39
C LEU A 128 10.67 -0.18 8.44
N MET A 129 9.90 -1.24 8.66
CA MET A 129 8.44 -1.24 8.71
C MET A 129 7.92 -1.85 10.02
N PRO A 130 6.67 -1.55 10.42
CA PRO A 130 6.03 -2.20 11.57
C PRO A 130 5.87 -3.71 11.34
N LEU A 131 6.33 -4.52 12.28
CA LEU A 131 6.34 -5.98 12.16
C LEU A 131 4.94 -6.57 11.96
N ALA A 132 3.91 -6.05 12.65
CA ALA A 132 2.54 -6.54 12.51
C ALA A 132 2.00 -6.40 11.08
N LEU A 133 2.33 -5.28 10.40
CA LEU A 133 1.97 -5.07 8.99
C LEU A 133 2.74 -6.02 8.08
N VAL A 134 4.05 -6.17 8.30
CA VAL A 134 4.90 -7.04 7.48
C VAL A 134 4.44 -8.49 7.57
N LEU A 135 4.06 -8.96 8.76
CA LEU A 135 3.51 -10.31 8.95
C LEU A 135 2.15 -10.48 8.28
N SER A 136 1.21 -9.55 8.46
CA SER A 136 -0.11 -9.65 7.82
C SER A 136 -0.03 -9.60 6.29
N ARG A 137 0.83 -8.73 5.74
CA ARG A 137 1.16 -8.68 4.31
C ARG A 137 1.81 -9.99 3.83
N GLY A 138 2.80 -10.49 4.57
CA GLY A 138 3.49 -11.73 4.25
C GLY A 138 2.56 -12.94 4.18
N ILE A 139 1.59 -13.04 5.10
CA ILE A 139 0.55 -14.07 5.11
C ILE A 139 -0.28 -13.99 3.81
N ILE A 140 -0.72 -12.80 3.42
CA ILE A 140 -1.51 -12.61 2.18
C ILE A 140 -0.67 -12.88 0.93
N GLN A 141 0.60 -12.45 0.89
CA GLN A 141 1.50 -12.74 -0.23
C GLN A 141 1.76 -14.24 -0.38
N LYS A 142 2.02 -14.95 0.73
CA LYS A 142 2.21 -16.40 0.73
C LYS A 142 0.96 -17.13 0.27
N LEU A 143 -0.21 -16.77 0.82
CA LEU A 143 -1.50 -17.32 0.42
C LEU A 143 -1.74 -17.13 -1.07
N THR A 144 -1.60 -15.90 -1.57
CA THR A 144 -1.81 -15.58 -2.99
C THR A 144 -0.89 -16.40 -3.90
N LYS A 145 0.38 -16.54 -3.51
CA LYS A 145 1.36 -17.31 -4.27
C LYS A 145 0.94 -18.77 -4.42
N ILE A 146 0.64 -19.44 -3.29
CA ILE A 146 0.33 -20.89 -3.31
C ILE A 146 -1.08 -21.21 -3.81
N THR A 147 -1.97 -20.22 -3.87
CA THR A 147 -3.25 -20.31 -4.57
C THR A 147 -3.03 -20.24 -6.08
N ARG A 148 -2.21 -19.31 -6.55
CA ARG A 148 -1.91 -19.14 -7.99
C ARG A 148 -1.11 -20.29 -8.59
N ASP A 149 -0.18 -20.89 -7.82
CA ASP A 149 0.60 -22.05 -8.29
C ASP A 149 -0.14 -23.38 -8.17
N GLY A 150 -1.38 -23.38 -7.65
CA GLY A 150 -2.22 -24.57 -7.54
C GLY A 150 -1.94 -25.46 -6.33
N THR A 151 -1.11 -25.03 -5.39
CA THR A 151 -0.86 -25.77 -4.14
C THR A 151 -2.11 -25.80 -3.25
N LEU A 152 -2.82 -24.64 -3.14
CA LEU A 152 -4.13 -24.55 -2.48
C LEU A 152 -5.25 -24.48 -3.54
N THR A 153 -5.77 -25.61 -3.93
CA THR A 153 -6.80 -25.71 -4.99
C THR A 153 -8.18 -25.21 -4.55
N TRP A 154 -8.46 -25.26 -3.24
CA TRP A 154 -9.74 -24.86 -2.68
C TRP A 154 -9.86 -23.36 -2.39
N ALA A 155 -8.72 -22.64 -2.28
CA ALA A 155 -8.72 -21.21 -1.99
C ALA A 155 -9.18 -20.37 -3.18
N ARG A 156 -9.93 -19.31 -2.89
CA ARG A 156 -10.44 -18.33 -3.86
C ARG A 156 -9.77 -16.97 -3.64
N PRO A 157 -9.91 -16.00 -4.57
CA PRO A 157 -9.08 -14.78 -4.55
C PRO A 157 -9.27 -13.86 -3.35
N ASP A 158 -10.44 -13.82 -2.72
CA ASP A 158 -10.74 -12.89 -1.63
C ASP A 158 -10.23 -13.41 -0.29
N ALA A 159 -9.43 -12.62 0.40
CA ALA A 159 -8.91 -12.96 1.73
C ALA A 159 -8.52 -11.72 2.54
N LYS A 160 -8.56 -11.87 3.87
CA LYS A 160 -8.11 -10.87 4.85
C LYS A 160 -7.26 -11.52 5.94
N ALA A 161 -6.12 -10.92 6.26
CA ALA A 161 -5.26 -11.31 7.37
C ALA A 161 -5.15 -10.18 8.39
N GLN A 162 -5.08 -10.51 9.68
CA GLN A 162 -4.82 -9.57 10.75
C GLN A 162 -3.87 -10.21 11.74
N VAL A 163 -2.85 -9.48 12.19
CA VAL A 163 -1.87 -9.93 13.17
C VAL A 163 -1.81 -8.96 14.33
N THR A 164 -1.97 -9.48 15.53
CA THR A 164 -1.82 -8.75 16.79
C THR A 164 -0.54 -9.19 17.48
N LEU A 165 0.33 -8.24 17.77
CA LEU A 165 1.57 -8.43 18.51
C LEU A 165 1.44 -7.90 19.93
N ALA A 166 2.06 -8.58 20.89
CA ALA A 166 2.17 -8.15 22.26
C ALA A 166 3.59 -7.68 22.57
N TYR A 167 3.71 -6.49 23.13
CA TYR A 167 4.98 -5.86 23.55
C TYR A 167 4.98 -5.64 25.06
N ASP A 168 6.15 -5.53 25.64
CA ASP A 168 6.32 -5.04 27.00
C ASP A 168 6.23 -3.50 27.07
N GLU A 169 6.38 -2.94 28.26
CA GLU A 169 6.35 -1.50 28.50
C GLU A 169 7.52 -0.73 27.87
N ASN A 170 8.59 -1.42 27.47
CA ASN A 170 9.77 -0.86 26.80
C ASN A 170 9.71 -1.01 25.28
N GLY A 171 8.62 -1.54 24.74
CA GLY A 171 8.43 -1.76 23.30
C GLY A 171 9.12 -3.03 22.76
N LYS A 172 9.60 -3.93 23.65
CA LYS A 172 10.19 -5.21 23.21
C LYS A 172 9.06 -6.19 22.88
N LEU A 173 9.16 -6.82 21.71
CA LEU A 173 8.23 -7.88 21.30
C LEU A 173 8.27 -9.06 22.29
N LEU A 174 7.10 -9.45 22.76
CA LEU A 174 6.92 -10.61 23.63
C LEU A 174 6.48 -11.85 22.84
N ASN A 175 5.44 -11.72 22.03
CA ASN A 175 4.93 -12.81 21.20
C ASN A 175 3.92 -12.31 20.15
N VAL A 176 3.59 -13.17 19.20
CA VAL A 176 2.38 -13.02 18.37
C VAL A 176 1.18 -13.43 19.23
N ASP A 177 0.31 -12.48 19.54
CA ASP A 177 -0.86 -12.75 20.39
C ASP A 177 -1.98 -13.43 19.60
N THR A 178 -2.37 -12.84 18.47
CA THR A 178 -3.51 -13.35 17.70
C THR A 178 -3.22 -13.23 16.20
N VAL A 179 -3.59 -14.28 15.45
CA VAL A 179 -3.66 -14.27 13.99
C VAL A 179 -5.10 -14.54 13.58
N VAL A 180 -5.67 -13.62 12.78
CA VAL A 180 -6.96 -13.79 12.12
C VAL A 180 -6.70 -13.97 10.64
N LEU A 181 -7.27 -14.99 10.02
CA LEU A 181 -7.16 -15.22 8.58
C LEU A 181 -8.50 -15.73 8.03
N SER A 182 -9.11 -14.92 7.17
CA SER A 182 -10.34 -15.28 6.44
C SER A 182 -10.03 -15.43 4.97
N VAL A 183 -10.36 -16.58 4.39
CA VAL A 183 -10.06 -16.94 3.00
C VAL A 183 -11.35 -17.45 2.34
N GLN A 184 -11.70 -16.85 1.22
CA GLN A 184 -12.76 -17.36 0.35
C GLN A 184 -12.36 -18.75 -0.17
N HIS A 185 -13.33 -19.68 -0.19
CA HIS A 185 -13.03 -21.08 -0.46
C HIS A 185 -14.14 -21.78 -1.27
N ASP A 186 -13.80 -22.93 -1.82
CA ASP A 186 -14.76 -23.84 -2.45
C ASP A 186 -15.75 -24.38 -1.43
N GLU A 187 -16.94 -24.68 -1.88
CA GLU A 187 -18.03 -25.20 -1.05
C GLU A 187 -17.72 -26.55 -0.41
N ASN A 188 -16.88 -27.36 -1.06
CA ASN A 188 -16.65 -28.76 -0.67
C ASN A 188 -15.47 -28.98 0.28
N VAL A 189 -14.71 -27.93 0.65
CA VAL A 189 -13.61 -28.04 1.61
C VAL A 189 -14.12 -27.91 3.06
N THR A 190 -13.58 -28.74 3.97
CA THR A 190 -13.97 -28.66 5.39
C THR A 190 -13.19 -27.59 6.15
N ASN A 191 -13.76 -27.08 7.24
CA ASN A 191 -13.10 -26.10 8.08
C ASN A 191 -11.80 -26.65 8.71
N GLU A 192 -11.75 -27.93 9.06
CA GLU A 192 -10.57 -28.59 9.60
C GLU A 192 -9.43 -28.61 8.56
N GLN A 193 -9.75 -28.86 7.28
CA GLN A 193 -8.76 -28.83 6.21
C GLN A 193 -8.26 -27.41 5.97
N ILE A 194 -9.18 -26.43 5.94
CA ILE A 194 -8.84 -25.00 5.81
C ILE A 194 -7.87 -24.58 6.93
N GLU A 195 -8.23 -24.87 8.18
CA GLU A 195 -7.42 -24.47 9.33
C GLU A 195 -6.02 -25.10 9.29
N LYS A 196 -5.94 -26.42 9.01
CA LYS A 196 -4.68 -27.15 8.90
C LYS A 196 -3.80 -26.55 7.81
N ASP A 197 -4.32 -26.41 6.58
CA ASP A 197 -3.54 -25.95 5.44
C ASP A 197 -3.06 -24.50 5.65
N LEU A 198 -3.91 -23.61 6.15
CA LEU A 198 -3.54 -22.23 6.38
C LEU A 198 -2.48 -22.08 7.47
N LYS A 199 -2.55 -22.86 8.55
CA LYS A 199 -1.51 -22.86 9.59
C LYS A 199 -0.16 -23.37 9.07
N GLU A 200 -0.14 -24.53 8.39
CA GLU A 200 1.10 -25.17 7.98
C GLU A 200 1.72 -24.55 6.72
N LEU A 201 0.91 -24.21 5.71
CA LEU A 201 1.41 -23.79 4.41
C LEU A 201 1.52 -22.27 4.26
N VAL A 202 0.78 -21.51 5.08
CA VAL A 202 0.72 -20.04 4.97
C VAL A 202 1.33 -19.35 6.19
N ILE A 203 0.77 -19.56 7.38
CA ILE A 203 1.14 -18.77 8.57
C ILE A 203 2.53 -19.17 9.06
N LYS A 204 2.79 -20.46 9.27
CA LYS A 204 4.05 -20.97 9.80
C LYS A 204 5.29 -20.51 9.01
N PRO A 205 5.36 -20.65 7.68
CA PRO A 205 6.53 -20.20 6.93
C PRO A 205 6.76 -18.69 6.97
N VAL A 206 5.69 -17.90 7.16
CA VAL A 206 5.82 -16.45 7.28
C VAL A 206 6.36 -16.06 8.65
N LEU A 207 5.89 -16.68 9.72
CA LEU A 207 6.40 -16.44 11.07
C LEU A 207 7.87 -16.87 11.21
N GLU A 208 8.23 -18.03 10.67
CA GLU A 208 9.61 -18.56 10.71
C GLU A 208 10.63 -17.63 10.04
N LYS A 209 10.24 -16.90 8.99
CA LYS A 209 11.11 -15.89 8.34
C LYS A 209 11.56 -14.79 9.32
N TYR A 210 10.80 -14.55 10.38
CA TYR A 210 11.07 -13.51 11.40
C TYR A 210 11.44 -14.13 12.76
N ASP A 211 11.96 -15.38 12.77
CA ASP A 211 12.33 -16.13 13.97
C ASP A 211 11.18 -16.28 14.99
N LEU A 212 9.95 -16.29 14.50
CA LEU A 212 8.74 -16.47 15.31
C LEU A 212 8.20 -17.89 15.17
N ASN A 213 7.91 -18.54 16.31
CA ASN A 213 7.38 -19.90 16.32
C ASN A 213 5.84 -19.86 16.36
N ILE A 214 5.19 -20.60 15.45
CA ILE A 214 3.73 -20.73 15.38
C ILE A 214 3.12 -21.29 16.69
N GLU A 215 3.84 -22.16 17.40
CA GLU A 215 3.40 -22.75 18.68
C GLU A 215 3.29 -21.70 19.81
N ASN A 216 3.94 -20.54 19.64
CA ASN A 216 3.89 -19.44 20.59
C ASN A 216 2.77 -18.45 20.29
N VAL A 217 2.01 -18.64 19.22
CA VAL A 217 0.82 -17.84 18.91
C VAL A 217 -0.30 -18.20 19.88
N ARG A 218 -0.76 -17.22 20.65
CA ARG A 218 -1.76 -17.47 21.70
C ARG A 218 -3.12 -17.85 21.15
N LYS A 219 -3.52 -17.28 19.98
CA LYS A 219 -4.87 -17.45 19.44
C LYS A 219 -4.90 -17.39 17.91
N PHE A 220 -5.67 -18.30 17.34
CA PHE A 220 -6.01 -18.30 15.91
C PHE A 220 -7.50 -18.11 15.71
N HIS A 221 -7.87 -17.32 14.71
CA HIS A 221 -9.22 -17.19 14.19
C HIS A 221 -9.18 -17.43 12.66
N ILE A 222 -9.36 -18.68 12.26
CA ILE A 222 -9.38 -19.09 10.85
C ILE A 222 -10.84 -19.23 10.42
N ASN A 223 -11.26 -18.46 9.41
CA ASN A 223 -12.65 -18.41 8.94
C ASN A 223 -13.67 -18.47 10.10
N PRO A 224 -13.63 -17.52 11.06
CA PRO A 224 -14.37 -17.65 12.31
C PRO A 224 -15.89 -17.70 12.13
N THR A 225 -16.42 -17.31 10.99
CA THR A 225 -17.84 -17.46 10.62
C THR A 225 -18.17 -18.84 10.04
N GLY A 226 -17.15 -19.69 9.83
CA GLY A 226 -17.27 -21.06 9.35
C GLY A 226 -17.35 -21.21 7.84
N ARG A 227 -18.08 -20.35 7.13
CA ARG A 227 -18.29 -20.44 5.67
C ARG A 227 -17.99 -19.09 5.02
N PHE A 228 -17.10 -19.12 3.98
CA PHE A 228 -16.77 -17.94 3.18
C PHE A 228 -16.66 -18.36 1.69
N VAL A 229 -17.77 -18.78 1.11
CA VAL A 229 -17.86 -19.20 -0.30
C VAL A 229 -18.19 -18.02 -1.22
N ILE A 230 -19.11 -17.15 -0.79
CA ILE A 230 -19.44 -15.92 -1.51
C ILE A 230 -18.47 -14.84 -1.06
N GLY A 231 -17.66 -14.33 -1.99
CA GLY A 231 -16.65 -13.29 -1.72
C GLY A 231 -16.41 -12.42 -2.97
N GLY A 232 -15.43 -11.55 -2.88
CA GLY A 232 -15.17 -10.58 -3.93
C GLY A 232 -16.33 -9.61 -4.16
N PRO A 233 -16.42 -8.97 -5.34
CA PRO A 233 -17.51 -8.03 -5.66
C PRO A 233 -18.91 -8.64 -5.67
N HIS A 234 -19.03 -9.97 -5.67
CA HIS A 234 -20.29 -10.66 -5.49
C HIS A 234 -20.79 -10.59 -4.03
N GLY A 235 -19.86 -10.59 -3.06
CA GLY A 235 -20.21 -10.52 -1.64
C GLY A 235 -20.28 -9.10 -1.10
N ASP A 236 -19.40 -8.20 -1.55
CA ASP A 236 -19.31 -6.81 -1.11
C ASP A 236 -18.78 -5.93 -2.24
N SER A 237 -19.25 -4.67 -2.30
CA SER A 237 -18.80 -3.74 -3.34
C SER A 237 -17.44 -3.16 -3.01
N GLY A 238 -16.63 -2.90 -4.05
CA GLY A 238 -15.32 -2.26 -3.94
C GLY A 238 -15.29 -0.87 -4.56
N LEU A 239 -14.38 -0.06 -4.05
CA LEU A 239 -14.06 1.28 -4.54
C LEU A 239 -12.56 1.54 -4.48
N THR A 240 -12.03 2.26 -5.47
CA THR A 240 -10.65 2.77 -5.44
C THR A 240 -10.43 3.66 -4.22
N GLY A 241 -9.28 3.49 -3.55
CA GLY A 241 -8.89 4.36 -2.44
C GLY A 241 -9.54 4.06 -1.10
N ARG A 242 -10.16 2.89 -0.91
CA ARG A 242 -10.74 2.47 0.38
C ARG A 242 -9.84 1.59 1.24
N LYS A 243 -8.59 1.36 0.80
CA LYS A 243 -7.61 0.55 1.55
C LYS A 243 -6.30 1.30 1.82
N ILE A 244 -6.41 2.62 2.02
CA ILE A 244 -5.27 3.54 2.18
C ILE A 244 -4.37 3.21 3.37
N ILE A 245 -4.90 2.65 4.43
CA ILE A 245 -4.13 2.25 5.63
C ILE A 245 -3.29 1.01 5.32
N ILE A 246 -3.84 0.07 4.56
CA ILE A 246 -3.13 -1.13 4.09
C ILE A 246 -2.04 -0.75 3.06
N ASP A 247 -2.33 0.25 2.23
CA ASP A 247 -1.37 0.76 1.24
C ASP A 247 -0.13 1.39 1.86
N THR A 248 -0.20 1.78 3.13
CA THR A 248 0.84 2.53 3.84
C THR A 248 1.42 1.74 5.03
N TYR A 249 0.98 2.02 6.26
CA TYR A 249 1.67 1.55 7.48
C TYR A 249 0.80 0.69 8.40
N GLY A 250 -0.40 0.27 7.96
CA GLY A 250 -1.28 -0.59 8.76
C GLY A 250 -1.75 0.03 10.07
N GLY A 251 -1.83 1.35 10.13
CA GLY A 251 -2.27 2.09 11.32
C GLY A 251 -1.15 2.47 12.31
N TYR A 252 0.11 2.15 12.00
CA TYR A 252 1.23 2.44 12.90
C TYR A 252 1.66 3.92 12.87
N PHE A 253 1.61 4.54 11.70
CA PHE A 253 1.83 5.97 11.48
C PHE A 253 0.55 6.64 11.02
N ARG A 254 0.51 7.97 11.13
CA ARG A 254 -0.60 8.79 10.66
C ARG A 254 -0.79 8.67 9.15
N HIS A 255 -1.96 9.07 8.68
CA HIS A 255 -2.31 9.12 7.26
C HIS A 255 -3.03 10.43 6.95
N GLY A 256 -2.70 11.05 5.82
CA GLY A 256 -3.31 12.32 5.41
C GLY A 256 -4.69 12.19 4.77
N GLY A 257 -5.11 10.96 4.45
CA GLY A 257 -6.42 10.66 3.86
C GLY A 257 -6.40 10.51 2.34
N GLY A 258 -5.32 10.93 1.65
CA GLY A 258 -5.21 10.83 0.19
C GLY A 258 -4.98 9.40 -0.29
N ALA A 259 -5.79 8.93 -1.25
CA ALA A 259 -5.58 7.66 -1.93
C ALA A 259 -4.48 7.78 -2.99
N PHE A 260 -3.80 6.66 -3.28
CA PHE A 260 -2.72 6.59 -4.28
C PHE A 260 -3.20 6.09 -5.62
N SER A 261 -3.89 4.94 -5.64
CA SER A 261 -4.29 4.25 -6.86
C SER A 261 -5.13 5.13 -7.78
N GLY A 262 -4.87 5.04 -9.08
CA GLY A 262 -5.55 5.81 -10.11
C GLY A 262 -5.07 7.25 -10.28
N LYS A 263 -4.12 7.73 -9.46
CA LYS A 263 -3.58 9.10 -9.53
C LYS A 263 -2.21 9.12 -10.18
N ASP A 264 -2.01 9.98 -11.19
CA ASP A 264 -0.70 10.22 -11.76
C ASP A 264 0.24 10.98 -10.79
N PRO A 265 1.56 10.96 -11.01
CA PRO A 265 2.54 11.52 -10.07
C PRO A 265 2.46 13.04 -9.80
N SER A 266 1.67 13.80 -10.56
CA SER A 266 1.43 15.21 -10.25
C SER A 266 0.57 15.41 -9.00
N LYS A 267 -0.17 14.39 -8.59
CA LYS A 267 -0.97 14.40 -7.38
C LYS A 267 -0.08 14.15 -6.16
N VAL A 268 0.07 15.19 -5.34
CA VAL A 268 0.92 15.16 -4.14
C VAL A 268 0.46 14.11 -3.11
N ASP A 269 -0.82 13.77 -3.09
CA ASP A 269 -1.34 12.66 -2.28
C ASP A 269 -0.51 11.39 -2.45
N ARG A 270 -0.09 11.09 -3.68
CA ARG A 270 0.73 9.94 -4.01
C ARG A 270 2.22 10.26 -3.94
N SER A 271 2.68 11.23 -4.69
CA SER A 271 4.10 11.52 -4.85
C SER A 271 4.77 12.01 -3.56
N ALA A 272 4.11 12.89 -2.81
CA ALA A 272 4.66 13.40 -1.56
C ALA A 272 4.57 12.38 -0.41
N ALA A 273 3.61 11.45 -0.41
CA ALA A 273 3.62 10.32 0.53
C ALA A 273 4.82 9.39 0.29
N TYR A 274 5.19 9.14 -0.97
CA TYR A 274 6.41 8.40 -1.30
C TYR A 274 7.68 9.16 -0.89
N ALA A 275 7.73 10.49 -1.12
CA ALA A 275 8.84 11.31 -0.66
C ALA A 275 8.97 11.32 0.86
N ALA A 276 7.86 11.41 1.58
CA ALA A 276 7.85 11.37 3.05
C ALA A 276 8.37 10.01 3.57
N ARG A 277 8.04 8.89 2.90
CA ARG A 277 8.64 7.58 3.20
C ARG A 277 10.14 7.57 2.94
N TRP A 278 10.59 8.07 1.80
CA TRP A 278 12.00 8.15 1.45
C TRP A 278 12.81 8.90 2.51
N ILE A 279 12.30 10.05 2.96
CA ILE A 279 12.90 10.85 4.03
C ILE A 279 12.96 10.05 5.35
N ALA A 280 11.82 9.55 5.82
CA ALA A 280 11.73 8.85 7.11
C ALA A 280 12.65 7.61 7.14
N LYS A 281 12.71 6.86 6.04
CA LYS A 281 13.54 5.66 5.91
C LYS A 281 15.02 6.00 6.00
N ASN A 282 15.47 7.06 5.31
CA ASN A 282 16.87 7.50 5.36
C ASN A 282 17.27 8.06 6.73
N ILE A 283 16.37 8.77 7.45
CA ILE A 283 16.63 9.24 8.82
C ILE A 283 16.89 8.07 9.78
N VAL A 284 16.02 7.04 9.72
CA VAL A 284 16.18 5.84 10.58
C VAL A 284 17.42 5.04 10.19
N ALA A 285 17.66 4.82 8.90
CA ALA A 285 18.84 4.11 8.41
C ALA A 285 20.14 4.84 8.72
N ALA A 286 20.16 6.18 8.72
CA ALA A 286 21.31 7.00 9.14
C ALA A 286 21.58 6.93 10.65
N GLY A 287 20.66 6.32 11.42
CA GLY A 287 20.78 6.14 12.87
C GLY A 287 20.47 7.39 13.68
N PHE A 288 19.70 8.32 13.13
CA PHE A 288 19.26 9.53 13.87
C PHE A 288 18.00 9.29 14.71
N ALA A 289 17.24 8.23 14.42
CA ALA A 289 16.10 7.77 15.23
C ALA A 289 15.90 6.28 15.04
N THR A 290 15.22 5.60 15.97
CA THR A 290 14.74 4.21 15.77
C THR A 290 13.31 4.19 15.25
N LYS A 291 12.59 5.29 15.39
CA LYS A 291 11.24 5.51 14.87
C LYS A 291 11.12 6.96 14.39
N CYS A 292 10.63 7.15 13.18
CA CYS A 292 10.49 8.47 12.57
C CYS A 292 9.20 8.56 11.77
N GLU A 293 8.47 9.65 11.92
CA GLU A 293 7.35 10.06 11.08
C GLU A 293 7.65 11.42 10.47
N VAL A 294 7.38 11.58 9.19
CA VAL A 294 7.55 12.82 8.44
C VAL A 294 6.19 13.27 7.93
N GLN A 295 5.82 14.52 8.17
CA GLN A 295 4.67 15.17 7.56
C GLN A 295 5.14 16.20 6.54
N LEU A 296 4.57 16.14 5.34
CA LEU A 296 4.67 17.16 4.32
C LEU A 296 3.29 17.77 4.09
N SER A 297 3.20 19.07 3.89
CA SER A 297 1.94 19.73 3.57
C SER A 297 2.08 20.66 2.37
N TYR A 298 1.03 20.73 1.57
CA TYR A 298 0.97 21.52 0.33
C TYR A 298 -0.29 22.36 0.28
N ALA A 299 -0.20 23.50 -0.41
CA ALA A 299 -1.34 24.33 -0.79
C ALA A 299 -1.49 24.33 -2.33
N ILE A 300 -2.73 24.36 -2.80
CA ILE A 300 -3.02 24.37 -4.23
C ILE A 300 -2.30 25.53 -4.94
N GLY A 301 -1.66 25.26 -6.07
CA GLY A 301 -0.93 26.23 -6.88
C GLY A 301 0.40 26.70 -6.29
N VAL A 302 0.78 26.27 -5.08
CA VAL A 302 2.07 26.63 -4.44
C VAL A 302 3.12 25.56 -4.75
N VAL A 303 4.34 26.01 -5.11
CA VAL A 303 5.44 25.12 -5.50
C VAL A 303 6.13 24.50 -4.29
N GLU A 304 6.48 25.33 -3.30
CA GLU A 304 7.15 24.86 -2.09
C GLU A 304 6.16 24.21 -1.11
N PRO A 305 6.59 23.18 -0.34
CA PRO A 305 5.76 22.68 0.74
C PRO A 305 5.47 23.77 1.77
N VAL A 306 4.26 23.81 2.29
CA VAL A 306 3.84 24.75 3.33
C VAL A 306 4.56 24.44 4.64
N SER A 307 4.80 23.15 4.93
CA SER A 307 5.57 22.73 6.10
C SER A 307 6.22 21.37 5.89
N ILE A 308 7.34 21.18 6.59
CA ILE A 308 8.04 19.91 6.79
C ILE A 308 8.09 19.70 8.29
N ARG A 309 7.58 18.57 8.77
CA ARG A 309 7.62 18.21 10.19
C ARG A 309 8.21 16.82 10.36
N VAL A 310 9.17 16.69 11.25
CA VAL A 310 9.75 15.41 11.66
C VAL A 310 9.37 15.13 13.11
N GLU A 311 8.91 13.92 13.38
CA GLU A 311 8.59 13.43 14.72
C GLU A 311 9.38 12.14 14.97
N THR A 312 10.23 12.13 15.99
CA THR A 312 11.09 10.97 16.33
C THR A 312 10.58 10.16 17.51
N PHE A 313 9.45 10.55 18.09
CA PHE A 313 8.83 9.87 19.23
C PHE A 313 9.77 9.69 20.44
N GLY A 314 10.66 10.65 20.65
CA GLY A 314 11.66 10.62 21.73
C GLY A 314 12.83 9.66 21.48
N THR A 315 12.97 9.09 20.28
CA THR A 315 14.08 8.21 19.90
C THR A 315 15.19 8.95 19.15
N GLY A 316 15.04 10.26 18.92
CA GLY A 316 15.98 11.10 18.19
C GLY A 316 17.33 11.22 18.91
N THR A 317 18.42 11.18 18.14
CA THR A 317 19.79 11.40 18.63
C THR A 317 20.25 12.86 18.48
N VAL A 318 19.47 13.64 17.71
CA VAL A 318 19.63 15.09 17.51
C VAL A 318 18.25 15.76 17.54
N GLU A 319 18.24 17.09 17.73
CA GLU A 319 17.00 17.87 17.74
C GLU A 319 16.23 17.74 16.40
N GLU A 320 14.91 17.56 16.46
CA GLU A 320 14.06 17.37 15.28
C GLU A 320 14.13 18.53 14.29
N THR A 321 14.25 19.78 14.78
CA THR A 321 14.42 20.97 13.95
C THR A 321 15.69 20.92 13.10
N ARG A 322 16.78 20.37 13.61
CA ARG A 322 18.00 20.16 12.81
C ARG A 322 17.81 19.11 11.73
N ILE A 323 17.02 18.07 12.01
CA ILE A 323 16.68 17.07 11.00
C ILE A 323 15.80 17.70 9.92
N GLU A 324 14.82 18.53 10.28
CA GLU A 324 13.95 19.25 9.34
C GLU A 324 14.76 20.17 8.41
N GLU A 325 15.74 20.91 8.94
CA GLU A 325 16.66 21.75 8.16
C GLU A 325 17.51 20.93 7.19
N ALA A 326 18.06 19.79 7.64
CA ALA A 326 18.82 18.90 6.76
C ALA A 326 17.95 18.29 5.65
N VAL A 327 16.71 17.92 5.97
CA VAL A 327 15.72 17.42 4.99
C VAL A 327 15.44 18.49 3.94
N ALA A 328 15.13 19.72 4.34
CA ALA A 328 14.85 20.83 3.42
C ALA A 328 16.04 21.12 2.48
N LYS A 329 17.28 20.86 2.93
CA LYS A 329 18.49 21.07 2.13
C LYS A 329 18.78 19.91 1.16
N LEU A 330 18.52 18.67 1.55
CA LEU A 330 18.93 17.46 0.83
C LEU A 330 17.87 16.91 -0.13
N PHE A 331 16.60 17.29 0.06
CA PHE A 331 15.48 16.78 -0.73
C PHE A 331 14.76 17.92 -1.44
N ASP A 332 14.62 17.80 -2.77
CA ASP A 332 13.74 18.70 -3.52
C ASP A 332 12.30 18.23 -3.34
N LEU A 333 11.57 18.92 -2.47
CA LEU A 333 10.21 18.58 -2.09
C LEU A 333 9.14 19.36 -2.88
N THR A 334 9.53 20.07 -3.92
CA THR A 334 8.57 20.60 -4.89
C THR A 334 7.87 19.45 -5.62
N PRO A 335 6.61 19.59 -6.08
CA PRO A 335 5.91 18.51 -6.80
C PRO A 335 6.70 17.98 -8.00
N ASN A 336 7.35 18.86 -8.76
CA ASN A 336 8.19 18.47 -9.89
C ASN A 336 9.52 17.84 -9.43
N GLY A 337 10.11 18.34 -8.37
CA GLY A 337 11.34 17.81 -7.76
C GLY A 337 11.16 16.37 -7.29
N ILE A 338 10.06 16.07 -6.62
CA ILE A 338 9.72 14.71 -6.20
C ILE A 338 9.55 13.78 -7.40
N GLN A 339 8.74 14.18 -8.39
CA GLN A 339 8.51 13.37 -9.60
C GLN A 339 9.82 13.02 -10.30
N LYS A 340 10.74 13.99 -10.39
CA LYS A 340 12.06 13.82 -11.04
C LYS A 340 12.98 12.95 -10.17
N SER A 341 13.12 13.25 -8.88
CA SER A 341 14.02 12.52 -7.96
C SER A 341 13.65 11.05 -7.84
N LEU A 342 12.36 10.72 -7.83
CA LEU A 342 11.85 9.37 -7.74
C LEU A 342 11.50 8.75 -9.11
N ASN A 343 11.76 9.45 -10.23
CA ASN A 343 11.47 9.01 -11.59
C ASN A 343 10.04 8.48 -11.80
N LEU A 344 9.04 9.16 -11.23
CA LEU A 344 7.67 8.66 -11.17
C LEU A 344 6.91 8.70 -12.50
N ARG A 345 7.36 9.54 -13.47
CA ARG A 345 6.73 9.62 -14.80
C ARG A 345 7.13 8.48 -15.72
N LYS A 346 8.31 7.90 -15.48
CA LYS A 346 8.85 6.78 -16.24
C LYS A 346 9.49 5.77 -15.31
N PRO A 347 8.67 5.16 -14.42
CA PRO A 347 9.20 4.26 -13.39
C PRO A 347 9.73 2.96 -14.00
N SER A 348 10.63 2.30 -13.27
CA SER A 348 11.08 0.94 -13.56
C SER A 348 10.11 -0.15 -13.07
N PHE A 349 9.04 0.24 -12.39
CA PHE A 349 7.99 -0.61 -11.86
C PHE A 349 6.63 -0.25 -12.50
N ARG A 350 5.62 -1.09 -12.31
CA ARG A 350 4.24 -0.78 -12.67
C ARG A 350 3.45 -0.36 -11.44
N TYR A 351 2.67 0.69 -11.54
CA TYR A 351 1.82 1.18 -10.45
C TYR A 351 0.81 0.12 -9.98
N GLN A 352 0.25 -0.65 -10.90
CA GLN A 352 -0.67 -1.75 -10.59
C GLN A 352 -0.07 -2.85 -9.69
N ASP A 353 1.25 -3.06 -9.72
CA ASP A 353 1.93 -4.04 -8.87
C ASP A 353 2.01 -3.57 -7.40
N LEU A 354 1.97 -2.25 -7.18
CA LEU A 354 1.90 -1.66 -5.84
C LEU A 354 0.50 -1.79 -5.24
N ALA A 355 -0.52 -1.56 -6.04
CA ALA A 355 -1.92 -1.60 -5.61
C ALA A 355 -2.32 -2.95 -4.97
N ALA A 356 -1.65 -4.04 -5.33
CA ALA A 356 -1.98 -5.38 -4.82
C ALA A 356 -1.45 -5.64 -3.40
N PHE A 357 -0.21 -5.23 -3.06
CA PHE A 357 0.47 -5.62 -1.81
C PHE A 357 1.04 -4.44 -1.04
N GLY A 358 0.48 -3.25 -1.23
CA GLY A 358 0.91 -2.02 -0.59
C GLY A 358 2.06 -1.33 -1.30
N HIS A 359 2.25 -0.06 -1.00
CA HIS A 359 3.15 0.84 -1.71
C HIS A 359 4.49 1.04 -0.96
N ILE A 360 4.53 0.69 0.32
CA ILE A 360 5.62 1.02 1.25
C ILE A 360 6.25 -0.25 1.81
N GLY A 361 7.58 -0.23 1.99
CA GLY A 361 8.32 -1.34 2.60
C GLY A 361 8.30 -2.61 1.74
N ARG A 362 8.29 -2.48 0.41
CA ARG A 362 8.38 -3.59 -0.53
C ARG A 362 9.85 -3.92 -0.80
N THR A 363 10.19 -5.19 -0.75
CA THR A 363 11.54 -5.72 -1.03
C THR A 363 11.59 -6.57 -2.30
N ASP A 364 10.44 -6.86 -2.86
CA ASP A 364 10.25 -7.65 -4.07
C ASP A 364 10.22 -6.80 -5.36
N ILE A 365 10.15 -5.47 -5.23
CA ILE A 365 10.18 -4.49 -6.32
C ILE A 365 11.22 -3.43 -5.97
N ASP A 366 12.05 -3.03 -6.95
CA ASP A 366 13.00 -1.91 -6.78
C ASP A 366 12.24 -0.57 -6.84
N LEU A 367 11.98 0.00 -5.66
CA LEU A 367 11.23 1.23 -5.50
C LEU A 367 12.14 2.40 -5.11
N PRO A 368 12.07 3.54 -5.82
CA PRO A 368 12.94 4.68 -5.55
C PRO A 368 12.86 5.23 -4.12
N TRP A 369 11.67 5.26 -3.52
CA TRP A 369 11.46 5.74 -2.15
C TRP A 369 11.89 4.75 -1.06
N GLU A 370 12.31 3.56 -1.44
CA GLU A 370 12.91 2.58 -0.52
C GLU A 370 14.44 2.62 -0.51
N LYS A 371 15.06 3.48 -1.36
CA LYS A 371 16.52 3.62 -1.44
C LYS A 371 17.10 4.37 -0.24
N LEU A 372 18.33 4.00 0.13
CA LEU A 372 19.09 4.59 1.24
C LEU A 372 20.16 5.57 0.75
N ASP A 373 19.90 6.25 -0.34
CA ASP A 373 20.83 7.11 -1.08
C ASP A 373 21.06 8.49 -0.45
N LYS A 374 20.36 8.81 0.64
CA LYS A 374 20.50 10.05 1.40
C LYS A 374 21.16 9.87 2.78
N VAL A 375 21.51 8.66 3.16
CA VAL A 375 22.10 8.33 4.45
C VAL A 375 23.40 9.11 4.69
N GLU A 376 24.35 9.05 3.75
CA GLU A 376 25.63 9.77 3.87
C GLU A 376 25.44 11.29 3.94
N GLY A 377 24.55 11.85 3.10
CA GLY A 377 24.24 13.27 3.13
C GLY A 377 23.65 13.73 4.46
N LEU A 378 22.73 12.96 5.05
CA LEU A 378 22.18 13.24 6.37
C LEU A 378 23.26 13.14 7.47
N GLN A 379 24.15 12.15 7.40
CA GLN A 379 25.25 12.01 8.36
C GLN A 379 26.21 13.20 8.29
N GLN A 380 26.55 13.68 7.11
CA GLN A 380 27.40 14.85 6.92
C GLN A 380 26.75 16.14 7.46
N GLU A 381 25.46 16.38 7.15
CA GLU A 381 24.75 17.59 7.60
C GLU A 381 24.51 17.60 9.12
N LEU A 382 24.29 16.46 9.74
CA LEU A 382 23.96 16.36 11.16
C LEU A 382 25.16 16.02 12.04
N GLY A 383 26.35 15.82 11.45
CA GLY A 383 27.60 15.67 12.19
C GLY A 383 27.81 14.29 12.80
N LYS A 384 27.56 13.23 12.05
CA LYS A 384 27.80 11.84 12.46
C LYS A 384 28.91 11.20 11.65
#